data_52cb85f92fc6d8233c44a042c60b1ce6
#
_entry.id   52cb85f92fc6d8233c44a042c60b1ce6
#
_cell.length_a   1.000
_cell.length_b   1.000
_cell.length_c   1.000
_cell.angle_alpha   90.00
_cell.angle_beta   90.00
_cell.angle_gamma   90.00
#
_symmetry.space_group_name_H-M   'P 1'
#
loop_
_entity.id
_entity.type
_entity.pdbx_description
1 polymer ?
#
loop_
_entity_poly.entity_id
_entity_poly.type
_entity_poly.pdbx_seq_one_letter_code
_entity_poly.pdbx_strand_id
1 'polypeptide(L)'
;LHLSIRRQRQMCIRDRHVLASEIAQQVEDIGRRERLQLKIAGLSIDHSRQLVDDSTLDILLNLYQRSNTNKFKAGYLRGEPVNLTENLASLHMAMRDGMPDLDPQLRQQISSDRERYLEFAERVRSGAIRSYNNKIFTDIVHIGIGGSHLGQELAVECLKDGRDRGPNIHFLSNIDSRPLMNLLQRLKPETTLFLVASKSFSTTETKVNSLRAKSWFLERVADENAITNHFSALTSNPRAAVEFGIPEKMVFTFMPEIGGRFSVWSSAGLPIALSIGSKKYLEFLEGARVVDEHFVSQDELSNIPLLTALVGVWNYNFLRCRSLAILCYDQRLRLLPQYLQQLFMECNGKSVTRSGEDCEYSTMPVVWGGQGTEGQHAYHQLLHQGTSAFAADFIAITDKQDPIAEHRNWLNAHARAQSRVMSEGWNQKSDNESFKNIQAVSYTHLTL
;
A
#
# COMPACT_ATOMS: atom_id res chain seq x y z
N LEU A 1 -37.42 1.45 22.30
CA LEU A 1 -36.23 1.27 21.43
C LEU A 1 -35.35 2.53 21.40
N HIS A 2 -35.90 3.73 21.15
CA HIS A 2 -35.12 4.98 21.09
C HIS A 2 -34.42 5.37 22.41
N LEU A 3 -34.99 5.09 23.55
CA LEU A 3 -34.38 5.37 24.87
C LEU A 3 -33.26 4.40 25.21
N SER A 4 -33.35 3.13 24.80
CA SER A 4 -32.30 2.13 25.01
C SER A 4 -31.08 2.41 24.13
N ILE A 5 -31.27 2.80 22.87
CA ILE A 5 -30.23 3.21 21.96
C ILE A 5 -29.51 4.50 22.42
N ARG A 6 -30.25 5.46 22.96
CA ARG A 6 -29.64 6.66 23.56
C ARG A 6 -28.79 6.32 24.80
N ARG A 7 -29.28 5.45 25.69
CA ARG A 7 -28.53 5.02 26.90
C ARG A 7 -27.28 4.23 26.51
N GLN A 8 -27.37 3.31 25.55
CA GLN A 8 -26.18 2.59 25.03
C GLN A 8 -25.18 3.54 24.34
N ARG A 9 -25.66 4.52 23.56
CA ARG A 9 -24.78 5.55 22.99
C ARG A 9 -24.08 6.38 24.06
N GLN A 10 -24.79 6.80 25.11
CA GLN A 10 -24.20 7.57 26.20
C GLN A 10 -23.19 6.75 27.02
N MET A 11 -23.47 5.47 27.28
CA MET A 11 -22.52 4.56 27.92
C MET A 11 -21.24 4.38 27.07
N CYS A 12 -21.36 4.03 25.81
CA CYS A 12 -20.20 3.86 24.92
C CYS A 12 -19.37 5.15 24.71
N ILE A 13 -20.00 6.32 24.77
CA ILE A 13 -19.29 7.62 24.72
C ILE A 13 -18.56 7.85 26.05
N ARG A 14 -19.22 7.62 27.17
CA ARG A 14 -18.65 7.75 28.50
C ARG A 14 -17.45 6.83 28.71
N ASP A 15 -17.58 5.56 28.34
CA ASP A 15 -16.52 4.57 28.49
C ASP A 15 -15.31 4.93 27.61
N ARG A 16 -15.51 5.45 26.41
CA ARG A 16 -14.43 5.97 25.55
C ARG A 16 -13.74 7.20 26.15
N HIS A 17 -14.48 8.12 26.75
CA HIS A 17 -13.90 9.30 27.39
C HIS A 17 -13.09 8.92 28.63
N VAL A 18 -13.56 7.95 29.42
CA VAL A 18 -12.81 7.42 30.56
C VAL A 18 -11.51 6.78 30.08
N LEU A 19 -11.58 5.87 29.12
CA LEU A 19 -10.40 5.20 28.56
C LEU A 19 -9.43 6.21 27.91
N ALA A 20 -9.94 7.20 27.17
CA ALA A 20 -9.11 8.25 26.57
C ALA A 20 -8.39 9.10 27.63
N SER A 21 -9.07 9.46 28.74
CA SER A 21 -8.46 10.23 29.83
C SER A 21 -7.41 9.42 30.59
N GLU A 22 -7.65 8.12 30.80
CA GLU A 22 -6.68 7.22 31.42
C GLU A 22 -5.44 7.03 30.56
N ILE A 23 -5.62 6.83 29.26
CA ILE A 23 -4.50 6.68 28.32
C ILE A 23 -3.73 8.00 28.16
N ALA A 24 -4.40 9.15 28.10
CA ALA A 24 -3.72 10.44 28.07
C ALA A 24 -2.79 10.63 29.29
N GLN A 25 -3.15 10.11 30.45
CA GLN A 25 -2.28 10.09 31.63
C GLN A 25 -1.10 9.10 31.50
N GLN A 26 -1.30 7.99 30.75
CA GLN A 26 -0.30 6.94 30.55
C GLN A 26 0.63 7.21 29.37
N VAL A 27 0.33 8.15 28.50
CA VAL A 27 1.15 8.43 27.29
C VAL A 27 2.59 8.82 27.63
N GLU A 28 2.81 9.43 28.77
CA GLU A 28 4.14 9.78 29.28
C GLU A 28 4.82 8.62 30.04
N ASP A 29 4.12 7.51 30.29
CA ASP A 29 4.68 6.33 30.95
C ASP A 29 5.75 5.68 30.05
N ILE A 30 6.97 5.58 30.57
CA ILE A 30 8.13 5.05 29.84
C ILE A 30 7.91 3.56 29.53
N GLY A 31 7.42 2.78 30.48
CA GLY A 31 7.20 1.35 30.31
C GLY A 31 6.14 1.06 29.23
N ARG A 32 5.08 1.86 29.13
CA ARG A 32 4.09 1.76 28.06
C ARG A 32 4.71 2.07 26.70
N ARG A 33 5.52 3.13 26.59
CA ARG A 33 6.22 3.47 25.34
C ARG A 33 7.17 2.37 24.89
N GLU A 34 7.98 1.83 25.82
CA GLU A 34 8.90 0.73 25.50
C GLU A 34 8.20 -0.51 24.97
N ARG A 35 7.01 -0.84 25.49
CA ARG A 35 6.21 -2.00 25.01
C ARG A 35 5.50 -1.76 23.69
N LEU A 36 5.03 -0.54 23.42
CA LEU A 36 4.17 -0.22 22.30
C LEU A 36 4.85 0.58 21.18
N GLN A 37 6.12 0.96 21.37
CA GLN A 37 6.95 1.56 20.33
C GLN A 37 7.96 0.55 19.82
N LEU A 38 7.69 0.00 18.64
CA LEU A 38 8.49 -1.04 18.02
C LEU A 38 9.28 -0.49 16.84
N LYS A 39 10.45 -1.10 16.56
CA LYS A 39 11.34 -0.67 15.48
C LYS A 39 11.80 -1.84 14.64
N ILE A 40 11.86 -1.63 13.33
CA ILE A 40 12.39 -2.58 12.36
C ILE A 40 12.90 -1.84 11.12
N ALA A 41 14.12 -2.15 10.66
CA ALA A 41 14.66 -1.69 9.37
C ALA A 41 14.47 -0.18 9.09
N GLY A 42 14.69 0.67 10.08
CA GLY A 42 14.48 2.12 9.96
C GLY A 42 13.03 2.59 10.11
N LEU A 43 12.06 1.67 10.20
CA LEU A 43 10.67 1.95 10.50
C LEU A 43 10.47 1.95 12.02
N SER A 44 9.85 2.99 12.56
CA SER A 44 9.40 3.07 13.96
C SER A 44 7.87 3.18 13.99
N ILE A 45 7.22 2.26 14.70
CA ILE A 45 5.77 2.22 14.85
C ILE A 45 5.43 2.43 16.31
N ASP A 46 4.59 3.42 16.60
CA ASP A 46 4.20 3.81 17.94
C ASP A 46 2.69 3.61 18.15
N HIS A 47 2.34 2.58 18.90
CA HIS A 47 0.97 2.31 19.35
C HIS A 47 0.67 2.84 20.77
N SER A 48 1.60 3.54 21.43
CA SER A 48 1.43 3.99 22.81
C SER A 48 0.24 4.92 23.01
N ARG A 49 -0.22 5.55 21.94
CA ARG A 49 -1.37 6.46 21.93
C ARG A 49 -2.68 5.81 21.46
N GLN A 50 -2.65 4.51 21.17
CA GLN A 50 -3.87 3.75 20.92
C GLN A 50 -4.70 3.60 22.22
N LEU A 51 -6.02 3.59 22.08
CA LEU A 51 -6.94 3.41 23.20
C LEU A 51 -7.01 1.93 23.62
N VAL A 52 -5.87 1.38 24.03
CA VAL A 52 -5.70 0.02 24.54
C VAL A 52 -4.92 0.05 25.84
N ASP A 53 -5.30 -0.74 26.80
CA ASP A 53 -4.54 -1.04 28.02
C ASP A 53 -3.99 -2.47 27.99
N ASP A 54 -3.22 -2.85 29.00
CA ASP A 54 -2.61 -4.18 29.07
C ASP A 54 -3.69 -5.28 29.12
N SER A 55 -4.80 -5.07 29.81
CA SER A 55 -5.90 -6.03 29.89
C SER A 55 -6.58 -6.23 28.52
N THR A 56 -6.73 -5.17 27.75
CA THR A 56 -7.23 -5.23 26.37
C THR A 56 -6.30 -6.01 25.47
N LEU A 57 -4.98 -5.79 25.58
CA LEU A 57 -3.99 -6.54 24.81
C LEU A 57 -4.02 -8.03 25.14
N ASP A 58 -4.14 -8.39 26.41
CA ASP A 58 -4.29 -9.79 26.85
C ASP A 58 -5.52 -10.46 26.27
N ILE A 59 -6.66 -9.75 26.22
CA ILE A 59 -7.90 -10.25 25.62
C ILE A 59 -7.72 -10.45 24.10
N LEU A 60 -7.10 -9.49 23.42
CA LEU A 60 -6.84 -9.58 21.99
C LEU A 60 -5.87 -10.71 21.64
N LEU A 61 -4.84 -10.95 22.45
CA LEU A 61 -3.95 -12.10 22.30
C LEU A 61 -4.68 -13.41 22.52
N ASN A 62 -5.53 -13.51 23.54
CA ASN A 62 -6.37 -14.69 23.75
C ASN A 62 -7.30 -14.95 22.55
N LEU A 63 -7.87 -13.90 21.94
CA LEU A 63 -8.66 -14.02 20.71
C LEU A 63 -7.83 -14.59 19.56
N TYR A 64 -6.62 -14.06 19.36
CA TYR A 64 -5.68 -14.55 18.37
C TYR A 64 -5.31 -16.02 18.59
N GLN A 65 -4.92 -16.39 19.80
CA GLN A 65 -4.51 -17.76 20.14
C GLN A 65 -5.64 -18.79 19.97
N ARG A 66 -6.90 -18.40 20.27
CA ARG A 66 -8.08 -19.26 20.07
C ARG A 66 -8.55 -19.31 18.62
N SER A 67 -8.11 -18.38 17.79
CA SER A 67 -8.41 -18.38 16.35
C SER A 67 -7.56 -19.42 15.62
N ASN A 68 -7.98 -19.80 14.42
CA ASN A 68 -7.18 -20.66 13.55
C ASN A 68 -6.06 -19.92 12.82
N THR A 69 -5.71 -18.70 13.23
CA THR A 69 -4.78 -17.81 12.49
C THR A 69 -3.37 -18.39 12.43
N ASN A 70 -2.87 -19.01 13.51
CA ASN A 70 -1.56 -19.66 13.50
C ASN A 70 -1.48 -20.83 12.52
N LYS A 71 -2.54 -21.65 12.43
CA LYS A 71 -2.62 -22.74 11.44
C LYS A 71 -2.68 -22.19 10.02
N PHE A 72 -3.44 -21.12 9.83
CA PHE A 72 -3.51 -20.43 8.55
C PHE A 72 -2.17 -19.82 8.14
N LYS A 73 -1.47 -19.13 9.08
CA LYS A 73 -0.12 -18.58 8.86
C LYS A 73 0.86 -19.69 8.44
N ALA A 74 0.86 -20.84 9.12
CA ALA A 74 1.72 -21.95 8.79
C ALA A 74 1.44 -22.51 7.38
N GLY A 75 0.18 -22.72 7.00
CA GLY A 75 -0.19 -23.15 5.66
C GLY A 75 0.18 -22.11 4.57
N TYR A 76 -0.05 -20.84 4.87
CA TYR A 76 0.33 -19.73 4.00
C TYR A 76 1.85 -19.73 3.69
N LEU A 77 2.69 -19.88 4.73
CA LEU A 77 4.16 -19.86 4.59
C LEU A 77 4.71 -21.07 3.81
N ARG A 78 4.00 -22.20 3.82
CA ARG A 78 4.33 -23.38 2.99
C ARG A 78 3.81 -23.29 1.56
N GLY A 79 3.09 -22.23 1.19
CA GLY A 79 2.48 -22.09 -0.14
C GLY A 79 1.26 -22.99 -0.35
N GLU A 80 0.56 -23.36 0.71
CA GLU A 80 -0.71 -24.10 0.60
C GLU A 80 -1.81 -23.22 -0.03
N PRO A 81 -2.84 -23.82 -0.68
CA PRO A 81 -3.93 -23.07 -1.30
C PRO A 81 -4.84 -22.44 -0.23
N VAL A 82 -4.40 -21.30 0.32
CA VAL A 82 -5.12 -20.55 1.37
C VAL A 82 -6.23 -19.66 0.83
N ASN A 83 -6.20 -19.32 -0.47
CA ASN A 83 -7.30 -18.65 -1.16
C ASN A 83 -8.31 -19.72 -1.62
N LEU A 84 -9.32 -19.98 -0.78
CA LEU A 84 -10.29 -21.05 -1.02
C LEU A 84 -11.21 -20.77 -2.20
N THR A 85 -11.48 -19.51 -2.54
CA THR A 85 -12.38 -19.12 -3.63
C THR A 85 -11.82 -19.50 -5.00
N GLU A 86 -10.52 -19.36 -5.19
CA GLU A 86 -9.82 -19.66 -6.43
C GLU A 86 -9.00 -20.97 -6.33
N ASN A 87 -8.95 -21.57 -5.14
CA ASN A 87 -8.10 -22.73 -4.82
C ASN A 87 -6.62 -22.49 -5.16
N LEU A 88 -6.10 -21.33 -4.79
CA LEU A 88 -4.74 -20.89 -5.06
C LEU A 88 -3.96 -20.60 -3.76
N ALA A 89 -2.66 -20.76 -3.82
CA ALA A 89 -1.75 -20.19 -2.83
C ALA A 89 -1.76 -18.66 -2.89
N SER A 90 -1.10 -18.01 -1.93
CA SER A 90 -0.82 -16.57 -1.95
C SER A 90 0.68 -16.35 -1.81
N LEU A 91 1.35 -16.03 -2.91
CA LEU A 91 2.82 -16.09 -3.00
C LEU A 91 3.50 -14.71 -3.02
N HIS A 92 2.80 -13.64 -2.62
CA HIS A 92 3.39 -12.29 -2.68
C HIS A 92 4.63 -12.10 -1.78
N MET A 93 4.72 -12.80 -0.63
CA MET A 93 5.94 -12.82 0.17
C MET A 93 7.09 -13.59 -0.52
N ALA A 94 6.76 -14.63 -1.29
CA ALA A 94 7.76 -15.39 -2.05
C ALA A 94 8.46 -14.52 -3.12
N MET A 95 7.77 -13.51 -3.67
CA MET A 95 8.35 -12.60 -4.66
C MET A 95 9.54 -11.80 -4.13
N ARG A 96 9.73 -11.72 -2.81
CA ARG A 96 10.82 -11.05 -2.11
C ARG A 96 11.55 -11.95 -1.11
N ASP A 97 11.50 -13.25 -1.39
CA ASP A 97 12.20 -14.30 -0.63
C ASP A 97 11.75 -14.41 0.86
N GLY A 98 10.53 -13.94 1.18
CA GLY A 98 9.97 -13.90 2.54
C GLY A 98 9.26 -15.19 3.00
N MET A 99 9.31 -16.28 2.22
CA MET A 99 8.70 -17.58 2.55
C MET A 99 9.80 -18.65 2.67
N PRO A 100 10.32 -18.90 3.89
CA PRO A 100 11.46 -19.80 4.09
C PRO A 100 11.13 -21.27 3.77
N ASP A 101 9.88 -21.68 3.94
CA ASP A 101 9.43 -23.06 3.78
C ASP A 101 8.86 -23.37 2.39
N LEU A 102 9.00 -22.45 1.43
CA LEU A 102 8.52 -22.62 0.07
C LEU A 102 9.35 -23.69 -0.68
N ASP A 103 8.68 -24.44 -1.56
CA ASP A 103 9.30 -25.40 -2.46
C ASP A 103 10.52 -24.82 -3.20
N PRO A 104 11.69 -25.49 -3.18
CA PRO A 104 12.92 -24.98 -3.81
C PRO A 104 12.80 -24.76 -5.30
N GLN A 105 12.06 -25.58 -6.06
CA GLN A 105 11.89 -25.42 -7.50
C GLN A 105 11.07 -24.18 -7.81
N LEU A 106 9.99 -23.95 -7.05
CA LEU A 106 9.15 -22.76 -7.17
C LEU A 106 9.95 -21.48 -6.84
N ARG A 107 10.79 -21.55 -5.80
CA ARG A 107 11.70 -20.44 -5.44
C ARG A 107 12.69 -20.12 -6.56
N GLN A 108 13.27 -21.15 -7.17
CA GLN A 108 14.19 -20.98 -8.29
C GLN A 108 13.49 -20.37 -9.50
N GLN A 109 12.25 -20.78 -9.81
CA GLN A 109 11.47 -20.19 -10.90
C GLN A 109 11.21 -18.71 -10.64
N ILE A 110 10.79 -18.34 -9.43
CA ILE A 110 10.57 -16.93 -9.03
C ILE A 110 11.85 -16.10 -9.21
N SER A 111 13.00 -16.63 -8.79
CA SER A 111 14.30 -15.96 -8.97
C SER A 111 14.65 -15.75 -10.44
N SER A 112 14.49 -16.78 -11.25
CA SER A 112 14.75 -16.73 -12.69
C SER A 112 13.84 -15.73 -13.42
N ASP A 113 12.53 -15.70 -13.07
CA ASP A 113 11.60 -14.73 -13.62
C ASP A 113 11.97 -13.29 -13.21
N ARG A 114 12.42 -13.10 -11.95
CA ARG A 114 12.91 -11.81 -11.45
C ARG A 114 14.14 -11.34 -12.17
N GLU A 115 15.13 -12.19 -12.34
CA GLU A 115 16.35 -11.90 -13.11
C GLU A 115 16.04 -11.47 -14.53
N ARG A 116 15.11 -12.14 -15.20
CA ARG A 116 14.72 -11.87 -16.58
C ARG A 116 14.14 -10.45 -16.75
N TYR A 117 13.19 -10.03 -15.90
CA TYR A 117 12.65 -8.68 -16.05
C TYR A 117 13.61 -7.59 -15.55
N LEU A 118 14.48 -7.89 -14.60
CA LEU A 118 15.51 -6.95 -14.16
C LEU A 118 16.61 -6.77 -15.23
N GLU A 119 17.03 -7.85 -15.88
CA GLU A 119 17.94 -7.75 -17.05
C GLU A 119 17.32 -6.89 -18.16
N PHE A 120 16.05 -7.10 -18.46
CA PHE A 120 15.33 -6.26 -19.42
C PHE A 120 15.35 -4.78 -19.02
N ALA A 121 15.07 -4.49 -17.74
CA ALA A 121 15.11 -3.12 -17.23
C ALA A 121 16.47 -2.46 -17.43
N GLU A 122 17.57 -3.15 -17.08
CA GLU A 122 18.93 -2.62 -17.26
C GLU A 122 19.30 -2.44 -18.73
N ARG A 123 18.90 -3.35 -19.60
CA ARG A 123 19.15 -3.24 -21.03
C ARG A 123 18.37 -2.09 -21.68
N VAL A 124 17.17 -1.79 -21.21
CA VAL A 124 16.42 -0.58 -21.64
C VAL A 124 17.11 0.67 -21.12
N ARG A 125 17.47 0.72 -19.84
CA ARG A 125 18.12 1.87 -19.19
C ARG A 125 19.49 2.20 -19.78
N SER A 126 20.27 1.19 -20.09
CA SER A 126 21.60 1.35 -20.72
C SER A 126 21.51 1.68 -22.22
N GLY A 127 20.33 1.56 -22.83
CA GLY A 127 20.15 1.71 -24.26
C GLY A 127 20.66 0.51 -25.08
N ALA A 128 20.86 -0.66 -24.46
CA ALA A 128 21.16 -1.91 -25.18
C ALA A 128 19.92 -2.45 -25.90
N ILE A 129 18.71 -2.23 -25.34
CA ILE A 129 17.45 -2.42 -26.06
C ILE A 129 17.02 -1.07 -26.61
N ARG A 130 16.74 -1.05 -27.91
CA ARG A 130 16.44 0.16 -28.66
C ARG A 130 15.13 0.04 -29.42
N SER A 131 14.60 1.17 -29.81
CA SER A 131 13.42 1.30 -30.65
C SER A 131 13.66 0.74 -32.07
N TYR A 132 12.56 0.65 -32.84
CA TYR A 132 12.60 0.17 -34.23
C TYR A 132 13.60 0.94 -35.13
N ASN A 133 13.89 2.19 -34.83
CA ASN A 133 14.83 3.05 -35.58
C ASN A 133 16.11 3.33 -34.78
N ASN A 134 16.49 2.42 -33.88
CA ASN A 134 17.74 2.43 -33.12
C ASN A 134 17.90 3.61 -32.12
N LYS A 135 16.81 4.24 -31.70
CA LYS A 135 16.82 5.27 -30.64
C LYS A 135 16.70 4.65 -29.25
N ILE A 136 17.21 5.36 -28.26
CA ILE A 136 17.05 5.02 -26.85
C ILE A 136 15.63 5.39 -26.41
N PHE A 137 15.03 4.58 -25.57
CA PHE A 137 13.73 4.88 -24.96
C PHE A 137 13.88 5.97 -23.89
N THR A 138 13.18 7.09 -24.07
CA THR A 138 13.15 8.20 -23.11
C THR A 138 11.89 8.18 -22.27
N ASP A 139 10.83 7.54 -22.74
CA ASP A 139 9.52 7.53 -22.12
C ASP A 139 8.95 6.11 -22.09
N ILE A 140 8.44 5.73 -20.93
CA ILE A 140 7.74 4.46 -20.70
C ILE A 140 6.29 4.80 -20.33
N VAL A 141 5.34 4.23 -21.06
CA VAL A 141 3.91 4.38 -20.76
C VAL A 141 3.40 3.07 -20.16
N HIS A 142 3.11 3.09 -18.87
CA HIS A 142 2.52 1.95 -18.16
C HIS A 142 1.00 2.05 -18.20
N ILE A 143 0.35 1.10 -18.85
CA ILE A 143 -1.12 1.01 -18.99
C ILE A 143 -1.64 -0.14 -18.13
N GLY A 144 -2.31 0.19 -17.04
CA GLY A 144 -2.86 -0.78 -16.08
C GLY A 144 -3.83 -0.10 -15.13
N ILE A 145 -4.68 -0.85 -14.44
CA ILE A 145 -5.66 -0.31 -13.50
C ILE A 145 -5.67 -1.13 -12.19
N GLY A 146 -6.12 -0.51 -11.10
CA GLY A 146 -6.22 -1.17 -9.79
C GLY A 146 -4.85 -1.71 -9.32
N GLY A 147 -4.77 -3.00 -9.05
CA GLY A 147 -3.53 -3.64 -8.60
C GLY A 147 -2.39 -3.62 -9.62
N SER A 148 -2.71 -3.51 -10.90
CA SER A 148 -1.70 -3.35 -11.96
C SER A 148 -1.25 -1.88 -12.14
N HIS A 149 -1.55 -0.99 -11.18
CA HIS A 149 -1.27 0.44 -11.30
C HIS A 149 -0.86 1.07 -9.96
N LEU A 150 -1.70 0.95 -8.91
CA LEU A 150 -1.60 1.74 -7.69
C LEU A 150 -0.27 1.55 -6.95
N GLY A 151 0.18 0.32 -6.76
CA GLY A 151 1.43 0.03 -6.06
C GLY A 151 2.66 0.47 -6.86
N GLN A 152 2.62 0.29 -8.16
CA GLN A 152 3.70 0.66 -9.08
C GLN A 152 3.86 2.19 -9.16
N GLU A 153 2.76 2.92 -9.30
CA GLU A 153 2.80 4.39 -9.33
C GLU A 153 3.26 4.96 -7.99
N LEU A 154 2.75 4.46 -6.88
CA LEU A 154 3.20 4.83 -5.55
C LEU A 154 4.71 4.64 -5.39
N ALA A 155 5.24 3.47 -5.74
CA ALA A 155 6.65 3.18 -5.57
C ALA A 155 7.55 4.05 -6.47
N VAL A 156 7.15 4.28 -7.74
CA VAL A 156 7.88 5.18 -8.63
C VAL A 156 7.87 6.61 -8.08
N GLU A 157 6.72 7.10 -7.59
CA GLU A 157 6.62 8.43 -7.01
C GLU A 157 7.44 8.59 -5.74
N CYS A 158 7.40 7.58 -4.83
CA CYS A 158 8.16 7.61 -3.58
C CYS A 158 9.67 7.61 -3.80
N LEU A 159 10.15 6.90 -4.82
CA LEU A 159 11.58 6.62 -5.01
C LEU A 159 12.24 7.50 -6.09
N LYS A 160 11.48 8.39 -6.73
CA LYS A 160 11.96 9.19 -7.86
C LYS A 160 13.15 10.09 -7.54
N ASP A 161 13.23 10.62 -6.31
CA ASP A 161 14.33 11.52 -5.92
C ASP A 161 15.68 10.79 -5.81
N GLY A 162 15.65 9.50 -5.57
CA GLY A 162 16.82 8.64 -5.54
C GLY A 162 17.23 8.10 -6.91
N ARG A 163 16.48 8.40 -8.00
CA ARG A 163 16.82 7.87 -9.33
C ARG A 163 18.05 8.56 -9.92
N ASP A 164 18.86 7.76 -10.56
CA ASP A 164 19.86 8.21 -11.52
C ASP A 164 19.22 8.42 -12.91
N ARG A 165 20.01 8.46 -13.97
CA ARG A 165 19.49 8.58 -15.33
C ARG A 165 18.66 7.35 -15.72
N GLY A 166 17.41 7.57 -16.10
CA GLY A 166 16.47 6.56 -16.58
C GLY A 166 15.33 7.20 -17.36
N PRO A 167 14.50 6.40 -18.05
CA PRO A 167 13.34 6.91 -18.79
C PRO A 167 12.30 7.52 -17.85
N ASN A 168 11.50 8.43 -18.37
CA ASN A 168 10.31 8.92 -17.66
C ASN A 168 9.23 7.85 -17.65
N ILE A 169 8.63 7.61 -16.49
CA ILE A 169 7.53 6.66 -16.37
C ILE A 169 6.21 7.44 -16.30
N HIS A 170 5.30 7.13 -17.21
CA HIS A 170 3.96 7.70 -17.28
C HIS A 170 2.95 6.60 -16.98
N PHE A 171 1.99 6.89 -16.11
CA PHE A 171 0.95 5.94 -15.72
C PHE A 171 -0.40 6.30 -16.32
N LEU A 172 -1.10 5.30 -16.87
CA LEU A 172 -2.46 5.42 -17.43
C LEU A 172 -3.33 4.31 -16.88
N SER A 173 -4.41 4.67 -16.20
CA SER A 173 -5.34 3.70 -15.60
C SER A 173 -6.78 3.88 -16.06
N ASN A 174 -7.28 5.10 -16.05
CA ASN A 174 -8.68 5.39 -16.32
C ASN A 174 -9.01 5.24 -17.81
N ILE A 175 -10.24 4.81 -18.10
CA ILE A 175 -10.79 4.70 -19.47
C ILE A 175 -11.12 6.08 -20.08
N ASP A 176 -11.14 7.16 -19.27
CA ASP A 176 -11.28 8.53 -19.82
C ASP A 176 -10.15 8.79 -20.82
N SER A 177 -10.54 9.16 -22.03
CA SER A 177 -9.60 9.37 -23.12
C SER A 177 -8.66 10.59 -22.94
N ARG A 178 -9.04 11.56 -22.12
CA ARG A 178 -8.29 12.84 -21.98
C ARG A 178 -6.87 12.64 -21.43
N PRO A 179 -6.62 11.90 -20.33
CA PRO A 179 -5.27 11.65 -19.87
C PRO A 179 -4.39 10.97 -20.93
N LEU A 180 -4.94 9.95 -21.62
CA LEU A 180 -4.25 9.25 -22.70
C LEU A 180 -3.90 10.19 -23.85
N MET A 181 -4.88 10.94 -24.36
CA MET A 181 -4.67 11.85 -25.50
C MET A 181 -3.69 12.98 -25.18
N ASN A 182 -3.80 13.58 -23.98
CA ASN A 182 -2.87 14.61 -23.51
C ASN A 182 -1.42 14.08 -23.39
N LEU A 183 -1.27 12.83 -22.98
CA LEU A 183 0.04 12.19 -22.90
C LEU A 183 0.60 11.91 -24.30
N LEU A 184 -0.17 11.27 -25.16
CA LEU A 184 0.26 10.90 -26.53
C LEU A 184 0.64 12.11 -27.40
N GLN A 185 0.05 13.28 -27.17
CA GLN A 185 0.42 14.53 -27.88
C GLN A 185 1.85 15.00 -27.57
N ARG A 186 2.39 14.64 -26.41
CA ARG A 186 3.74 15.04 -25.93
C ARG A 186 4.81 14.01 -26.20
N LEU A 187 4.40 12.78 -26.51
CA LEU A 187 5.32 11.65 -26.73
C LEU A 187 5.76 11.55 -28.19
N LYS A 188 6.96 11.01 -28.38
CA LYS A 188 7.52 10.65 -29.68
C LYS A 188 7.47 9.14 -29.83
N PRO A 189 6.79 8.58 -30.86
CA PRO A 189 6.64 7.14 -31.00
C PRO A 189 7.99 6.42 -31.02
N GLU A 190 8.99 7.01 -31.68
CA GLU A 190 10.32 6.43 -31.82
C GLU A 190 11.16 6.35 -30.54
N THR A 191 10.71 6.93 -29.42
CA THR A 191 11.41 6.88 -28.13
C THR A 191 10.50 6.42 -26.98
N THR A 192 9.30 5.93 -27.31
CA THR A 192 8.30 5.49 -26.30
C THR A 192 8.17 3.98 -26.28
N LEU A 193 8.25 3.38 -25.09
CA LEU A 193 7.94 1.97 -24.84
C LEU A 193 6.63 1.88 -24.03
N PHE A 194 5.72 1.00 -24.42
CA PHE A 194 4.45 0.73 -23.74
C PHE A 194 4.53 -0.56 -22.93
N LEU A 195 4.15 -0.50 -21.65
CA LEU A 195 3.98 -1.66 -20.78
C LEU A 195 2.49 -1.88 -20.53
N VAL A 196 1.93 -2.96 -21.06
CA VAL A 196 0.53 -3.31 -20.89
C VAL A 196 0.41 -4.27 -19.71
N ALA A 197 -0.13 -3.80 -18.59
CA ALA A 197 -0.20 -4.53 -17.34
C ALA A 197 -1.65 -4.96 -17.03
N SER A 198 -1.92 -6.26 -17.14
CA SER A 198 -3.21 -6.84 -16.76
C SER A 198 -3.05 -8.33 -16.49
N LYS A 199 -3.47 -8.81 -15.31
CA LYS A 199 -3.36 -10.22 -14.92
C LYS A 199 -4.03 -11.14 -15.97
N SER A 200 -5.27 -10.87 -16.33
CA SER A 200 -6.02 -11.65 -17.32
C SER A 200 -5.76 -11.24 -18.78
N PHE A 201 -5.14 -10.08 -18.99
CA PHE A 201 -5.01 -9.39 -20.29
C PHE A 201 -6.35 -9.08 -20.98
N SER A 202 -7.44 -9.04 -20.21
CA SER A 202 -8.81 -8.82 -20.68
C SER A 202 -9.54 -7.66 -20.01
N THR A 203 -8.89 -6.98 -19.04
CA THR A 203 -9.48 -5.82 -18.34
C THR A 203 -9.83 -4.72 -19.34
N THR A 204 -11.09 -4.30 -19.34
CA THR A 204 -11.66 -3.41 -20.37
C THR A 204 -10.87 -2.10 -20.51
N GLU A 205 -10.58 -1.41 -19.40
CA GLU A 205 -9.86 -0.14 -19.38
C GLU A 205 -8.45 -0.28 -19.97
N THR A 206 -7.73 -1.33 -19.55
CA THR A 206 -6.39 -1.62 -20.06
C THR A 206 -6.42 -1.94 -21.54
N LYS A 207 -7.38 -2.77 -21.98
CA LYS A 207 -7.54 -3.17 -23.39
C LYS A 207 -7.85 -1.96 -24.28
N VAL A 208 -8.82 -1.13 -23.89
CA VAL A 208 -9.23 0.07 -24.68
C VAL A 208 -8.06 1.05 -24.81
N ASN A 209 -7.40 1.36 -23.68
CA ASN A 209 -6.25 2.28 -23.68
C ASN A 209 -5.06 1.73 -24.50
N SER A 210 -4.78 0.43 -24.39
CA SER A 210 -3.68 -0.21 -25.13
C SER A 210 -3.95 -0.28 -26.63
N LEU A 211 -5.18 -0.58 -27.04
CA LEU A 211 -5.57 -0.54 -28.46
C LEU A 211 -5.44 0.88 -29.03
N ARG A 212 -5.87 1.91 -28.30
CA ARG A 212 -5.72 3.28 -28.76
C ARG A 212 -4.26 3.72 -28.82
N ALA A 213 -3.44 3.34 -27.84
CA ALA A 213 -2.00 3.58 -27.87
C ALA A 213 -1.33 2.89 -29.08
N LYS A 214 -1.73 1.64 -29.35
CA LYS A 214 -1.26 0.88 -30.54
C LYS A 214 -1.65 1.55 -31.85
N SER A 215 -2.90 2.00 -31.99
CA SER A 215 -3.35 2.75 -33.17
C SER A 215 -2.57 4.05 -33.34
N TRP A 216 -2.41 4.83 -32.29
CA TRP A 216 -1.62 6.07 -32.30
C TRP A 216 -0.17 5.83 -32.75
N PHE A 217 0.44 4.73 -32.30
CA PHE A 217 1.79 4.34 -32.69
C PHE A 217 1.87 3.99 -34.17
N LEU A 218 0.98 3.12 -34.66
CA LEU A 218 0.94 2.69 -36.06
C LEU A 218 0.59 3.80 -37.06
N GLU A 219 -0.30 4.72 -36.69
CA GLU A 219 -0.63 5.89 -37.49
C GLU A 219 0.61 6.77 -37.81
N ARG A 220 1.67 6.67 -36.97
CA ARG A 220 2.88 7.51 -37.08
C ARG A 220 4.10 6.76 -37.60
N VAL A 221 4.19 5.46 -37.34
CA VAL A 221 5.37 4.65 -37.67
C VAL A 221 5.20 3.91 -38.98
N ALA A 222 3.96 3.61 -39.38
CA ALA A 222 3.60 2.92 -40.65
C ALA A 222 4.35 1.57 -40.87
N ASP A 223 4.81 0.94 -39.79
CA ASP A 223 5.44 -0.39 -39.78
C ASP A 223 4.89 -1.23 -38.62
N GLU A 224 4.08 -2.23 -38.95
CA GLU A 224 3.47 -3.11 -37.96
C GLU A 224 4.50 -3.91 -37.15
N ASN A 225 5.65 -4.24 -37.73
CA ASN A 225 6.70 -4.96 -37.05
C ASN A 225 7.35 -4.14 -35.92
N ALA A 226 7.27 -2.81 -36.00
CA ALA A 226 7.81 -1.92 -34.97
C ALA A 226 7.16 -2.14 -33.59
N ILE A 227 5.91 -2.66 -33.54
CA ILE A 227 5.23 -3.04 -32.29
C ILE A 227 6.09 -4.00 -31.45
N THR A 228 6.81 -4.91 -32.09
CA THR A 228 7.65 -5.92 -31.43
C THR A 228 8.75 -5.33 -30.56
N ASN A 229 9.14 -4.08 -30.80
CA ASN A 229 10.16 -3.36 -30.05
C ASN A 229 9.56 -2.35 -29.04
N HIS A 230 8.29 -1.98 -29.22
CA HIS A 230 7.67 -0.87 -28.50
C HIS A 230 6.56 -1.27 -27.51
N PHE A 231 6.17 -2.55 -27.50
CA PHE A 231 5.15 -3.05 -26.58
C PHE A 231 5.67 -4.24 -25.79
N SER A 232 5.46 -4.19 -24.48
CA SER A 232 5.71 -5.30 -23.54
C SER A 232 4.45 -5.60 -22.74
N ALA A 233 4.27 -6.82 -22.30
CA ALA A 233 3.16 -7.24 -21.46
C ALA A 233 3.62 -7.70 -20.09
N LEU A 234 2.86 -7.31 -19.06
CA LEU A 234 2.98 -7.78 -17.68
C LEU A 234 1.68 -8.53 -17.35
N THR A 235 1.71 -9.87 -17.39
CA THR A 235 0.45 -10.63 -17.37
C THR A 235 0.62 -12.07 -16.88
N SER A 236 -0.46 -12.69 -16.40
CA SER A 236 -0.54 -14.15 -16.19
C SER A 236 -1.11 -14.89 -17.39
N ASN A 237 -1.46 -14.18 -18.47
CA ASN A 237 -2.00 -14.74 -19.72
C ASN A 237 -1.12 -14.38 -20.93
N PRO A 238 0.04 -15.05 -21.10
CA PRO A 238 0.97 -14.75 -22.19
C PRO A 238 0.35 -14.95 -23.59
N ARG A 239 -0.56 -15.92 -23.75
CA ARG A 239 -1.22 -16.17 -25.02
C ARG A 239 -1.98 -14.95 -25.53
N ALA A 240 -2.79 -14.31 -24.66
CA ALA A 240 -3.54 -13.12 -25.03
C ALA A 240 -2.62 -11.92 -25.38
N ALA A 241 -1.45 -11.81 -24.74
CA ALA A 241 -0.46 -10.80 -25.07
C ALA A 241 0.16 -11.04 -26.46
N VAL A 242 0.45 -12.29 -26.82
CA VAL A 242 0.95 -12.67 -28.16
C VAL A 242 -0.13 -12.42 -29.23
N GLU A 243 -1.38 -12.75 -28.97
CA GLU A 243 -2.53 -12.46 -29.86
C GLU A 243 -2.72 -10.93 -30.07
N PHE A 244 -2.36 -10.10 -29.09
CA PHE A 244 -2.34 -8.63 -29.24
C PHE A 244 -1.23 -8.14 -30.17
N GLY A 245 -0.19 -8.96 -30.42
CA GLY A 245 0.98 -8.66 -31.26
C GLY A 245 2.26 -8.39 -30.48
N ILE A 246 2.28 -8.66 -29.19
CA ILE A 246 3.50 -8.54 -28.35
C ILE A 246 4.28 -9.85 -28.46
N PRO A 247 5.55 -9.83 -28.90
CA PRO A 247 6.35 -11.07 -29.02
C PRO A 247 6.63 -11.68 -27.64
N GLU A 248 6.70 -13.00 -27.59
CA GLU A 248 6.85 -13.77 -26.35
C GLU A 248 8.04 -13.30 -25.50
N LYS A 249 9.17 -12.92 -26.14
CA LYS A 249 10.35 -12.36 -25.47
C LYS A 249 10.07 -11.05 -24.70
N MET A 250 9.01 -10.33 -25.05
CA MET A 250 8.57 -9.07 -24.43
C MET A 250 7.39 -9.28 -23.45
N VAL A 251 7.02 -10.53 -23.18
CA VAL A 251 5.98 -10.88 -22.22
C VAL A 251 6.64 -11.29 -20.90
N PHE A 252 6.40 -10.54 -19.83
CA PHE A 252 6.87 -10.84 -18.48
C PHE A 252 5.69 -11.36 -17.66
N THR A 253 5.76 -12.66 -17.39
CA THR A 253 4.70 -13.33 -16.64
C THR A 253 4.85 -13.09 -15.14
N PHE A 254 3.74 -13.06 -14.45
CA PHE A 254 3.67 -13.25 -13.02
C PHE A 254 2.63 -14.32 -12.69
N MET A 255 2.85 -15.00 -11.59
CA MET A 255 2.11 -16.21 -11.24
C MET A 255 0.64 -15.88 -10.90
N PRO A 256 -0.31 -16.75 -11.25
CA PRO A 256 -1.73 -16.61 -10.87
C PRO A 256 -1.95 -16.46 -9.35
N GLU A 257 -1.06 -17.02 -8.55
CA GLU A 257 -1.03 -16.97 -7.09
C GLU A 257 -0.70 -15.56 -6.54
N ILE A 258 -0.36 -14.60 -7.41
CA ILE A 258 -0.15 -13.22 -7.02
C ILE A 258 -1.44 -12.43 -7.22
N GLY A 259 -2.05 -11.99 -6.12
CA GLY A 259 -3.19 -11.06 -6.18
C GLY A 259 -2.80 -9.72 -6.79
N GLY A 260 -3.69 -9.10 -7.59
CA GLY A 260 -3.40 -7.85 -8.29
C GLY A 260 -2.84 -6.74 -7.37
N ARG A 261 -3.48 -6.50 -6.22
CA ARG A 261 -3.05 -5.48 -5.23
C ARG A 261 -1.71 -5.77 -4.55
N PHE A 262 -1.18 -6.99 -4.68
CA PHE A 262 0.14 -7.39 -4.20
C PHE A 262 1.16 -7.52 -5.35
N SER A 263 0.77 -7.23 -6.60
CA SER A 263 1.61 -7.51 -7.78
C SER A 263 2.84 -6.61 -7.91
N VAL A 264 2.91 -5.51 -7.15
CA VAL A 264 4.08 -4.61 -7.11
C VAL A 264 5.39 -5.35 -6.81
N TRP A 265 5.32 -6.49 -6.15
CA TRP A 265 6.47 -7.34 -5.78
C TRP A 265 6.89 -8.31 -6.90
N SER A 266 6.10 -8.46 -7.97
CA SER A 266 6.32 -9.37 -9.10
C SER A 266 6.89 -8.64 -10.33
N SER A 267 6.87 -9.30 -11.49
CA SER A 267 7.21 -8.67 -12.78
C SER A 267 6.35 -7.43 -13.10
N ALA A 268 5.16 -7.30 -12.49
CA ALA A 268 4.35 -6.08 -12.59
C ALA A 268 5.07 -4.85 -11.98
N GLY A 269 6.09 -5.05 -11.13
CA GLY A 269 7.00 -4.01 -10.63
C GLY A 269 8.05 -3.52 -11.63
N LEU A 270 8.09 -4.05 -12.85
CA LEU A 270 9.05 -3.64 -13.89
C LEU A 270 9.14 -2.11 -14.10
N PRO A 271 8.05 -1.31 -14.09
CA PRO A 271 8.17 0.15 -14.22
C PRO A 271 8.99 0.78 -13.09
N ILE A 272 9.02 0.18 -11.90
CA ILE A 272 9.85 0.65 -10.78
C ILE A 272 11.33 0.42 -11.11
N ALA A 273 11.69 -0.81 -11.53
CA ALA A 273 13.06 -1.15 -11.92
C ALA A 273 13.54 -0.28 -13.10
N LEU A 274 12.68 0.01 -14.09
CA LEU A 274 12.95 0.93 -15.18
C LEU A 274 13.20 2.36 -14.68
N SER A 275 12.50 2.80 -13.63
CA SER A 275 12.66 4.13 -13.04
C SER A 275 13.97 4.28 -12.26
N ILE A 276 14.22 3.38 -11.30
CA ILE A 276 15.29 3.54 -10.29
C ILE A 276 16.49 2.61 -10.49
N GLY A 277 16.44 1.67 -11.44
CA GLY A 277 17.45 0.65 -11.67
C GLY A 277 17.25 -0.61 -10.82
N SER A 278 17.80 -1.72 -11.31
CA SER A 278 17.61 -3.05 -10.69
C SER A 278 18.18 -3.13 -9.29
N LYS A 279 19.32 -2.50 -9.02
CA LYS A 279 19.93 -2.51 -7.68
C LYS A 279 18.99 -1.90 -6.64
N LYS A 280 18.46 -0.70 -6.88
CA LYS A 280 17.55 -0.02 -5.95
C LYS A 280 16.19 -0.73 -5.85
N TYR A 281 15.75 -1.38 -6.93
CA TYR A 281 14.57 -2.21 -6.89
C TYR A 281 14.76 -3.43 -5.98
N LEU A 282 15.93 -4.08 -6.00
CA LEU A 282 16.25 -5.15 -5.06
C LEU A 282 16.32 -4.66 -3.61
N GLU A 283 16.86 -3.47 -3.37
CA GLU A 283 16.83 -2.83 -2.03
C GLU A 283 15.39 -2.54 -1.56
N PHE A 284 14.49 -2.16 -2.47
CA PHE A 284 13.06 -2.00 -2.19
C PHE A 284 12.40 -3.34 -1.81
N LEU A 285 12.70 -4.43 -2.53
CA LEU A 285 12.22 -5.78 -2.16
C LEU A 285 12.80 -6.22 -0.81
N GLU A 286 14.07 -5.93 -0.57
CA GLU A 286 14.77 -6.28 0.69
C GLU A 286 14.11 -5.61 1.89
N GLY A 287 13.73 -4.33 1.79
CA GLY A 287 13.00 -3.65 2.87
C GLY A 287 11.71 -4.37 3.26
N ALA A 288 10.98 -4.88 2.29
CA ALA A 288 9.77 -5.67 2.56
C ALA A 288 10.09 -7.08 3.09
N ARG A 289 11.17 -7.72 2.60
CA ARG A 289 11.64 -9.03 3.09
C ARG A 289 11.98 -8.99 4.58
N VAL A 290 12.63 -7.94 5.06
CA VAL A 290 12.95 -7.78 6.49
C VAL A 290 11.68 -7.74 7.35
N VAL A 291 10.60 -7.10 6.85
CA VAL A 291 9.31 -7.10 7.54
C VAL A 291 8.65 -8.48 7.50
N ASP A 292 8.81 -9.22 6.40
CA ASP A 292 8.33 -10.61 6.31
C ASP A 292 9.03 -11.52 7.33
N GLU A 293 10.38 -11.42 7.44
CA GLU A 293 11.14 -12.19 8.44
C GLU A 293 10.69 -11.86 9.86
N HIS A 294 10.47 -10.58 10.15
CA HIS A 294 9.95 -10.15 11.44
C HIS A 294 8.55 -10.75 11.71
N PHE A 295 7.65 -10.73 10.72
CA PHE A 295 6.33 -11.37 10.84
C PHE A 295 6.41 -12.86 11.10
N VAL A 296 7.39 -13.54 10.50
CA VAL A 296 7.58 -15.00 10.67
C VAL A 296 8.17 -15.33 12.04
N SER A 297 9.19 -14.60 12.48
CA SER A 297 10.09 -14.96 13.57
C SER A 297 9.72 -14.35 14.93
N GLN A 298 9.03 -13.21 14.98
CA GLN A 298 8.77 -12.52 16.25
C GLN A 298 7.55 -13.10 16.98
N ASP A 299 7.67 -13.07 18.29
CA ASP A 299 6.61 -13.46 19.20
C ASP A 299 5.51 -12.38 19.30
N GLU A 300 4.35 -12.78 19.66
CA GLU A 300 3.06 -12.10 19.74
C GLU A 300 3.10 -10.56 19.80
N LEU A 301 3.37 -9.93 20.95
CA LEU A 301 3.35 -8.47 21.08
C LEU A 301 4.58 -7.78 20.50
N SER A 302 5.66 -8.50 20.27
CA SER A 302 6.84 -7.98 19.56
C SER A 302 6.66 -8.01 18.05
N ASN A 303 5.66 -8.74 17.55
CA ASN A 303 5.34 -8.88 16.15
C ASN A 303 4.54 -7.67 15.66
N ILE A 304 5.20 -6.74 15.00
CA ILE A 304 4.61 -5.47 14.55
C ILE A 304 3.35 -5.68 13.70
N PRO A 305 3.35 -6.49 12.63
CA PRO A 305 2.15 -6.75 11.84
C PRO A 305 0.99 -7.33 12.67
N LEU A 306 1.28 -8.25 13.58
CA LEU A 306 0.25 -8.85 14.44
C LEU A 306 -0.32 -7.82 15.41
N LEU A 307 0.53 -7.08 16.14
CA LEU A 307 0.08 -6.06 17.08
C LEU A 307 -0.78 -5.00 16.36
N THR A 308 -0.34 -4.53 15.19
CA THR A 308 -1.10 -3.57 14.38
C THR A 308 -2.47 -4.12 13.97
N ALA A 309 -2.53 -5.40 13.59
CA ALA A 309 -3.80 -6.06 13.23
C ALA A 309 -4.73 -6.20 14.44
N LEU A 310 -4.22 -6.58 15.61
CA LEU A 310 -4.99 -6.69 16.84
C LEU A 310 -5.57 -5.35 17.29
N VAL A 311 -4.76 -4.29 17.25
CA VAL A 311 -5.21 -2.91 17.51
C VAL A 311 -6.26 -2.48 16.49
N GLY A 312 -6.10 -2.86 15.21
CA GLY A 312 -7.11 -2.66 14.17
C GLY A 312 -8.45 -3.32 14.53
N VAL A 313 -8.43 -4.61 14.90
CA VAL A 313 -9.65 -5.35 15.33
C VAL A 313 -10.32 -4.64 16.51
N TRP A 314 -9.54 -4.17 17.49
CA TRP A 314 -10.04 -3.39 18.61
C TRP A 314 -10.76 -2.13 18.15
N ASN A 315 -10.11 -1.32 17.32
CA ASN A 315 -10.66 -0.08 16.81
C ASN A 315 -11.98 -0.29 16.05
N TYR A 316 -12.06 -1.31 15.18
CA TYR A 316 -13.22 -1.51 14.29
C TYR A 316 -14.42 -2.13 15.01
N ASN A 317 -14.17 -3.14 15.85
CA ASN A 317 -15.25 -3.93 16.45
C ASN A 317 -15.67 -3.42 17.82
N PHE A 318 -14.75 -2.94 18.64
CA PHE A 318 -15.01 -2.55 20.02
C PHE A 318 -15.14 -1.03 20.18
N LEU A 319 -14.20 -0.24 19.64
CA LEU A 319 -14.32 1.21 19.65
C LEU A 319 -15.23 1.76 18.54
N ARG A 320 -15.67 0.90 17.64
CA ARG A 320 -16.61 1.23 16.55
C ARG A 320 -16.10 2.35 15.63
N CYS A 321 -14.80 2.41 15.40
CA CYS A 321 -14.24 3.31 14.42
C CYS A 321 -14.70 2.90 13.02
N ARG A 322 -15.43 3.78 12.33
CA ARG A 322 -16.03 3.51 11.03
C ARG A 322 -15.08 3.81 9.87
N SER A 323 -14.02 4.55 10.14
CA SER A 323 -13.00 4.88 9.16
C SER A 323 -11.60 4.85 9.76
N LEU A 324 -10.61 4.61 8.89
CA LEU A 324 -9.19 4.72 9.16
C LEU A 324 -8.62 5.81 8.25
N ALA A 325 -8.13 6.89 8.86
CA ALA A 325 -7.49 7.99 8.15
C ALA A 325 -5.99 7.76 8.05
N ILE A 326 -5.43 7.75 6.83
CA ILE A 326 -3.99 7.65 6.56
C ILE A 326 -3.48 9.06 6.28
N LEU A 327 -2.74 9.64 7.23
CA LEU A 327 -2.29 11.03 7.22
C LEU A 327 -0.78 11.09 6.98
N CYS A 328 -0.38 11.37 5.73
CA CYS A 328 1.00 11.34 5.29
C CYS A 328 1.64 12.73 5.35
N TYR A 329 2.67 12.90 6.16
CA TYR A 329 3.46 14.14 6.27
C TYR A 329 4.73 14.07 5.43
N ASP A 330 4.54 13.64 4.18
CA ASP A 330 5.55 13.67 3.13
C ASP A 330 4.87 13.61 1.75
N GLN A 331 5.28 14.48 0.83
CA GLN A 331 4.72 14.57 -0.52
C GLN A 331 4.92 13.27 -1.31
N ARG A 332 6.03 12.57 -1.08
CA ARG A 332 6.34 11.31 -1.77
C ARG A 332 5.31 10.22 -1.45
N LEU A 333 4.66 10.28 -0.28
CA LEU A 333 3.63 9.33 0.17
C LEU A 333 2.20 9.73 -0.22
N ARG A 334 2.00 10.75 -1.07
CA ARG A 334 0.66 11.26 -1.41
C ARG A 334 -0.29 10.21 -1.99
N LEU A 335 0.24 9.16 -2.62
CA LEU A 335 -0.53 8.07 -3.21
C LEU A 335 -0.73 6.86 -2.27
N LEU A 336 -0.09 6.87 -1.09
CA LEU A 336 -0.20 5.76 -0.14
C LEU A 336 -1.63 5.48 0.32
N PRO A 337 -2.48 6.49 0.65
CA PRO A 337 -3.86 6.23 1.02
C PRO A 337 -4.64 5.46 -0.05
N GLN A 338 -4.48 5.80 -1.32
CA GLN A 338 -5.15 5.13 -2.46
C GLN A 338 -4.68 3.67 -2.62
N TYR A 339 -3.39 3.40 -2.48
CA TYR A 339 -2.87 2.04 -2.50
C TYR A 339 -3.43 1.22 -1.33
N LEU A 340 -3.45 1.77 -0.12
CA LEU A 340 -3.98 1.11 1.06
C LEU A 340 -5.50 0.91 1.00
N GLN A 341 -6.24 1.78 0.31
CA GLN A 341 -7.66 1.58 0.03
C GLN A 341 -7.90 0.24 -0.66
N GLN A 342 -7.21 -0.01 -1.77
CA GLN A 342 -7.35 -1.29 -2.46
C GLN A 342 -6.81 -2.44 -1.61
N LEU A 343 -5.60 -2.29 -1.03
CA LEU A 343 -4.97 -3.34 -0.25
C LEU A 343 -5.86 -3.82 0.91
N PHE A 344 -6.48 -2.90 1.65
CA PHE A 344 -7.26 -3.23 2.84
C PHE A 344 -8.73 -3.53 2.51
N MET A 345 -9.41 -2.64 1.77
CA MET A 345 -10.85 -2.76 1.56
C MET A 345 -11.21 -3.90 0.59
N GLU A 346 -10.41 -4.16 -0.44
CA GLU A 346 -10.60 -5.31 -1.32
C GLU A 346 -10.28 -6.64 -0.62
N CYS A 347 -9.24 -6.69 0.25
CA CYS A 347 -8.91 -7.88 1.02
C CYS A 347 -10.00 -8.24 2.02
N ASN A 348 -10.44 -7.25 2.81
CA ASN A 348 -11.25 -7.47 4.01
C ASN A 348 -12.72 -7.05 3.83
N GLY A 349 -13.07 -6.38 2.73
CA GLY A 349 -14.45 -5.96 2.43
C GLY A 349 -15.32 -7.15 2.05
N LYS A 350 -15.52 -8.09 2.98
CA LYS A 350 -16.27 -9.32 2.83
C LYS A 350 -17.41 -9.36 3.85
N SER A 351 -18.58 -9.83 3.45
CA SER A 351 -19.76 -10.00 4.31
C SER A 351 -19.94 -11.44 4.79
N VAL A 352 -19.16 -12.37 4.25
CA VAL A 352 -19.27 -13.80 4.58
C VAL A 352 -17.94 -14.36 5.08
N THR A 353 -18.02 -15.35 5.96
CA THR A 353 -16.88 -16.13 6.45
C THR A 353 -16.34 -17.06 5.37
N ARG A 354 -15.22 -17.74 5.65
CA ARG A 354 -14.66 -18.79 4.76
C ARG A 354 -15.59 -20.00 4.58
N SER A 355 -16.52 -20.25 5.51
CA SER A 355 -17.56 -21.28 5.42
C SER A 355 -18.80 -20.82 4.68
N GLY A 356 -18.88 -19.55 4.25
CA GLY A 356 -20.03 -19.00 3.55
C GLY A 356 -21.14 -18.46 4.46
N GLU A 357 -20.89 -18.39 5.76
CA GLU A 357 -21.83 -17.83 6.75
C GLU A 357 -21.68 -16.30 6.81
N ASP A 358 -22.74 -15.57 7.15
CA ASP A 358 -22.70 -14.12 7.31
C ASP A 358 -21.78 -13.71 8.47
N CYS A 359 -20.99 -12.65 8.25
CA CYS A 359 -20.15 -12.06 9.28
C CYS A 359 -20.98 -11.18 10.23
N GLU A 360 -21.01 -11.52 11.52
CA GLU A 360 -21.66 -10.73 12.56
C GLU A 360 -20.79 -9.59 13.12
N TYR A 361 -19.55 -9.44 12.60
CA TYR A 361 -18.56 -8.45 13.04
C TYR A 361 -18.06 -7.58 11.88
N SER A 362 -17.46 -6.45 12.20
CA SER A 362 -16.88 -5.55 11.20
C SER A 362 -15.60 -6.11 10.65
N THR A 363 -15.51 -6.30 9.34
CA THR A 363 -14.34 -6.88 8.67
C THR A 363 -13.29 -5.83 8.32
N MET A 364 -13.70 -4.60 7.97
CA MET A 364 -12.80 -3.48 7.67
C MET A 364 -13.54 -2.13 7.77
N PRO A 365 -12.91 -1.05 8.27
CA PRO A 365 -13.44 0.30 8.14
C PRO A 365 -13.18 0.85 6.74
N VAL A 366 -13.81 1.98 6.40
CA VAL A 366 -13.45 2.76 5.22
C VAL A 366 -12.07 3.36 5.41
N VAL A 367 -11.14 3.05 4.50
CA VAL A 367 -9.79 3.63 4.46
C VAL A 367 -9.80 4.86 3.57
N TRP A 368 -9.27 5.96 4.07
CA TRP A 368 -9.17 7.22 3.36
C TRP A 368 -7.99 8.04 3.90
N GLY A 369 -7.73 9.19 3.36
CA GLY A 369 -6.67 10.06 3.88
C GLY A 369 -6.04 10.90 2.78
N GLY A 370 -4.87 11.44 3.08
CA GLY A 370 -4.13 12.31 2.19
C GLY A 370 -2.91 12.92 2.85
N GLN A 371 -2.44 14.00 2.25
CA GLN A 371 -1.29 14.75 2.77
C GLN A 371 -1.67 15.49 4.05
N GLY A 372 -0.82 15.38 5.08
CA GLY A 372 -1.13 15.86 6.43
C GLY A 372 -1.39 17.37 6.50
N THR A 373 -0.49 18.20 5.97
CA THR A 373 -0.65 19.67 6.03
C THR A 373 -1.82 20.16 5.17
N GLU A 374 -2.04 19.62 3.97
CA GLU A 374 -3.22 19.95 3.15
C GLU A 374 -4.51 19.50 3.82
N GLY A 375 -4.51 18.30 4.42
CA GLY A 375 -5.64 17.77 5.18
C GLY A 375 -6.07 18.66 6.34
N GLN A 376 -5.13 19.37 6.99
CA GLN A 376 -5.43 20.34 8.06
C GLN A 376 -6.34 21.46 7.57
N HIS A 377 -6.24 21.84 6.30
CA HIS A 377 -7.06 22.88 5.68
C HIS A 377 -8.31 22.33 4.99
N ALA A 378 -8.51 21.01 4.96
CA ALA A 378 -9.63 20.38 4.26
C ALA A 378 -10.60 19.65 5.19
N TYR A 379 -10.13 18.74 6.04
CA TYR A 379 -11.00 17.84 6.82
C TYR A 379 -10.63 17.69 8.30
N HIS A 380 -9.56 18.28 8.80
CA HIS A 380 -9.17 18.16 10.21
C HIS A 380 -10.20 18.76 11.17
N GLN A 381 -11.01 19.75 10.71
CA GLN A 381 -12.15 20.23 11.48
C GLN A 381 -13.09 19.09 11.91
N LEU A 382 -13.42 18.16 10.97
CA LEU A 382 -14.23 16.99 11.27
C LEU A 382 -13.51 16.03 12.23
N LEU A 383 -12.19 15.86 12.06
CA LEU A 383 -11.40 14.97 12.91
C LEU A 383 -11.33 15.48 14.36
N HIS A 384 -11.21 16.79 14.56
CA HIS A 384 -11.12 17.38 15.88
C HIS A 384 -12.47 17.53 16.60
N GLN A 385 -13.53 17.88 15.86
CA GLN A 385 -14.81 18.31 16.46
C GLN A 385 -16.02 17.51 15.97
N GLY A 386 -15.81 16.53 15.07
CA GLY A 386 -16.87 15.68 14.56
C GLY A 386 -17.41 14.71 15.59
N THR A 387 -18.58 14.13 15.29
CA THR A 387 -19.29 13.22 16.20
C THR A 387 -19.02 11.74 15.94
N SER A 388 -18.31 11.41 14.85
CA SER A 388 -18.02 10.03 14.45
C SER A 388 -16.67 9.58 14.99
N ALA A 389 -16.61 8.36 15.52
CA ALA A 389 -15.34 7.73 15.89
C ALA A 389 -14.59 7.27 14.64
N PHE A 390 -13.29 7.52 14.62
CA PHE A 390 -12.38 7.08 13.58
C PHE A 390 -11.04 6.63 14.21
N ALA A 391 -10.27 5.88 13.46
CA ALA A 391 -8.84 5.63 13.74
C ALA A 391 -7.99 6.42 12.75
N ALA A 392 -6.75 6.74 13.12
CA ALA A 392 -5.84 7.45 12.23
C ALA A 392 -4.41 6.92 12.34
N ASP A 393 -3.70 6.87 11.20
CA ASP A 393 -2.28 6.61 11.12
C ASP A 393 -1.56 7.88 10.64
N PHE A 394 -0.66 8.39 11.48
CA PHE A 394 0.20 9.53 11.15
C PHE A 394 1.54 9.00 10.65
N ILE A 395 1.87 9.30 9.41
CA ILE A 395 3.09 8.82 8.78
C ILE A 395 4.01 9.99 8.50
N ALA A 396 5.21 9.97 9.11
CA ALA A 396 6.22 11.01 8.94
C ALA A 396 7.57 10.39 8.57
N ILE A 397 8.36 11.11 7.78
CA ILE A 397 9.70 10.71 7.39
C ILE A 397 10.70 11.56 8.16
N THR A 398 11.68 10.91 8.82
CA THR A 398 12.74 11.58 9.57
C THR A 398 14.05 11.70 8.79
N ASP A 399 13.97 11.66 7.47
CA ASP A 399 15.12 11.76 6.59
C ASP A 399 15.92 13.05 6.85
N LYS A 400 17.23 12.87 7.06
CA LYS A 400 18.18 14.01 7.23
C LYS A 400 18.66 14.59 5.91
N GLN A 401 18.30 13.95 4.78
CA GLN A 401 18.72 14.35 3.44
C GLN A 401 17.69 15.23 2.74
N ASP A 402 16.71 15.78 3.46
CA ASP A 402 15.75 16.73 2.88
C ASP A 402 16.52 17.95 2.33
N PRO A 403 16.25 18.39 1.10
CA PRO A 403 16.90 19.55 0.49
C PRO A 403 16.82 20.83 1.35
N ILE A 404 15.76 20.97 2.14
CA ILE A 404 15.53 22.10 3.04
C ILE A 404 15.13 21.58 4.42
N ALA A 405 16.09 21.42 5.29
CA ALA A 405 15.89 20.86 6.63
C ALA A 405 14.80 21.58 7.45
N GLU A 406 14.63 22.89 7.27
CA GLU A 406 13.58 23.67 7.95
C GLU A 406 12.17 23.18 7.54
N HIS A 407 11.92 22.91 6.24
CA HIS A 407 10.63 22.38 5.76
C HIS A 407 10.33 21.01 6.37
N ARG A 408 11.35 20.14 6.46
CA ARG A 408 11.22 18.82 7.10
C ARG A 408 10.88 18.97 8.59
N ASN A 409 11.53 19.88 9.27
CA ASN A 409 11.23 20.15 10.67
C ASN A 409 9.80 20.62 10.89
N TRP A 410 9.28 21.50 10.03
CA TRP A 410 7.88 21.93 10.07
C TRP A 410 6.91 20.78 9.80
N LEU A 411 7.13 19.95 8.76
CA LEU A 411 6.30 18.79 8.48
C LEU A 411 6.22 17.84 9.69
N ASN A 412 7.37 17.52 10.30
CA ASN A 412 7.44 16.65 11.45
C ASN A 412 6.83 17.30 12.72
N ALA A 413 6.95 18.61 12.87
CA ALA A 413 6.28 19.34 13.95
C ALA A 413 4.77 19.30 13.82
N HIS A 414 4.24 19.51 12.61
CA HIS A 414 2.81 19.38 12.32
C HIS A 414 2.29 17.97 12.59
N ALA A 415 2.99 16.92 12.11
CA ALA A 415 2.60 15.53 12.37
C ALA A 415 2.49 15.25 13.88
N ARG A 416 3.51 15.67 14.66
CA ARG A 416 3.52 15.47 16.11
C ARG A 416 2.44 16.28 16.82
N ALA A 417 2.25 17.55 16.45
CA ALA A 417 1.22 18.39 17.06
C ALA A 417 -0.18 17.84 16.83
N GLN A 418 -0.50 17.49 15.59
CA GLN A 418 -1.82 16.95 15.25
C GLN A 418 -2.07 15.60 15.92
N SER A 419 -1.08 14.70 15.87
CA SER A 419 -1.19 13.41 16.54
C SER A 419 -1.36 13.55 18.05
N ARG A 420 -0.64 14.49 18.67
CA ARG A 420 -0.74 14.77 20.09
C ARG A 420 -2.14 15.31 20.47
N VAL A 421 -2.58 16.34 19.79
CA VAL A 421 -3.89 16.96 20.09
C VAL A 421 -5.04 15.95 19.89
N MET A 422 -4.97 15.12 18.83
CA MET A 422 -6.00 14.11 18.60
C MET A 422 -6.02 12.98 19.64
N SER A 423 -4.87 12.64 20.26
CA SER A 423 -4.82 11.60 21.29
C SER A 423 -5.13 12.10 22.70
N GLU A 424 -4.61 13.27 23.05
CA GLU A 424 -4.68 13.81 24.41
C GLU A 424 -5.85 14.75 24.61
N GLY A 425 -6.46 15.22 23.51
CA GLY A 425 -7.43 16.31 23.54
C GLY A 425 -6.76 17.67 23.79
N TRP A 426 -7.54 18.73 23.78
CA TRP A 426 -7.06 20.08 24.05
C TRP A 426 -7.37 20.46 25.49
N ASN A 427 -6.35 20.43 26.35
CA ASN A 427 -6.49 20.69 27.79
C ASN A 427 -6.16 22.14 28.19
N GLN A 428 -6.18 23.12 27.29
CA GLN A 428 -6.03 24.49 27.75
C GLN A 428 -7.28 24.93 28.53
N LYS A 429 -7.08 25.45 29.74
CA LYS A 429 -8.03 26.32 30.45
C LYS A 429 -8.14 27.64 29.67
N SER A 430 -8.67 27.58 28.46
CA SER A 430 -9.05 28.78 27.73
C SER A 430 -10.51 29.08 28.03
N ASP A 431 -10.82 30.32 28.35
CA ASP A 431 -12.17 30.80 28.50
C ASP A 431 -13.00 30.74 27.22
N ASN A 432 -12.44 30.20 26.17
CA ASN A 432 -13.03 30.08 24.85
C ASN A 432 -13.72 28.72 24.69
N GLU A 433 -15.05 28.68 24.80
CA GLU A 433 -15.86 27.45 24.69
C GLU A 433 -15.66 26.66 23.40
N SER A 434 -15.15 27.29 22.34
CA SER A 434 -14.93 26.68 21.04
C SER A 434 -13.89 25.52 21.05
N PHE A 435 -13.02 25.45 22.06
CA PHE A 435 -11.98 24.43 22.16
C PHE A 435 -12.29 23.30 23.15
N LYS A 436 -13.43 23.36 23.86
CA LYS A 436 -13.80 22.36 24.89
C LYS A 436 -14.19 20.99 24.35
N ASN A 437 -14.32 20.81 23.02
CA ASN A 437 -14.93 19.62 22.42
C ASN A 437 -13.99 18.84 21.49
N ILE A 438 -12.66 18.98 21.62
CA ILE A 438 -11.73 18.13 20.87
C ILE A 438 -11.72 16.74 21.50
N GLN A 439 -12.18 15.74 20.73
CA GLN A 439 -12.26 14.36 21.18
C GLN A 439 -10.91 13.65 20.98
N ALA A 440 -10.49 12.86 21.95
CA ALA A 440 -9.37 11.94 21.78
C ALA A 440 -9.75 10.81 20.83
N VAL A 441 -8.83 10.46 19.94
CA VAL A 441 -9.00 9.39 18.95
C VAL A 441 -7.85 8.40 19.02
N SER A 442 -8.13 7.17 18.63
CA SER A 442 -7.12 6.12 18.54
C SER A 442 -6.25 6.31 17.30
N TYR A 443 -4.93 6.33 17.44
CA TYR A 443 -4.04 6.45 16.29
C TYR A 443 -2.71 5.72 16.45
N THR A 444 -2.08 5.41 15.31
CA THR A 444 -0.72 4.88 15.19
C THR A 444 0.19 5.93 14.60
N HIS A 445 1.39 6.10 15.17
CA HIS A 445 2.43 6.95 14.59
C HIS A 445 3.47 6.09 13.89
N LEU A 446 3.63 6.31 12.58
CA LEU A 446 4.64 5.66 11.75
C LEU A 446 5.73 6.68 11.40
N THR A 447 6.97 6.34 11.74
CA THR A 447 8.15 7.13 11.34
C THR A 447 9.03 6.28 10.43
N LEU A 448 9.27 6.77 9.24
CA LEU A 448 10.11 6.16 8.22
C LEU A 448 11.48 6.82 8.16
#